data_bcd71490fa2c312f89ee6c776da4e45e
#
_entry.id   bcd71490fa2c312f89ee6c776da4e45e
#
_cell.length_a   1.000
_cell.length_b   1.000
_cell.length_c   1.000
_cell.angle_alpha   90.00
_cell.angle_beta   90.00
_cell.angle_gamma   90.00
#
_symmetry.space_group_name_H-M   'P 1'
#
loop_
_entity.id
_entity.type
_entity.pdbx_description
1 polymer ?
#
loop_
_entity_poly.entity_id
_entity_poly.type
_entity_poly.pdbx_seq_one_letter_code
_entity_poly.pdbx_strand_id
1 'polypeptide(L)'
;MEPAQQTGVERGVLPMRWTAESPDCGTAPAFLVHEYNPTFYILRQSGCTNFEKPFLYLLLGTKEALLVDTGAAGARVSPVVEELLRRHSQRQRTPVLSLLVVHSHGHGDHTAGDADLSQMPGARVVAASAEALAKFFAIKNWPRQIAQHDLGDRVLDIVPIPGHEAASIAIYDRRTGTLLTGDTVYPGRLYVRDAADFVESVGRLVEFTATREVVHVLGAHIENTRTPYLDYPRGTTFQPEEHVLELGRAHLLELQDALRQMGGGVIRRSFRDFTVWPFGQ
;
A
#
# COMPACT_ATOMS: atom_id res chain seq x y z
N MET A 1 15.88 -29.81 5.74
CA MET A 1 16.52 -28.57 6.20
C MET A 1 15.40 -27.68 6.68
N GLU A 2 15.34 -27.42 7.98
CA GLU A 2 14.41 -26.43 8.52
C GLU A 2 14.77 -25.04 7.94
N PRO A 3 13.79 -24.21 7.55
CA PRO A 3 14.09 -22.86 7.14
C PRO A 3 14.70 -22.12 8.32
N ALA A 4 15.83 -21.46 8.09
CA ALA A 4 16.49 -20.63 9.09
C ALA A 4 15.47 -19.69 9.72
N GLN A 5 15.30 -19.73 11.04
CA GLN A 5 14.47 -18.79 11.77
C GLN A 5 15.03 -17.38 11.50
N GLN A 6 14.23 -16.56 10.84
CA GLN A 6 14.53 -15.16 10.59
C GLN A 6 14.56 -14.45 11.95
N THR A 7 15.76 -14.17 12.45
CA THR A 7 15.96 -13.52 13.75
C THR A 7 15.75 -12.01 13.62
N GLY A 8 14.50 -11.57 13.74
CA GLY A 8 14.10 -10.16 13.75
C GLY A 8 13.74 -9.60 12.37
N VAL A 9 13.05 -8.45 12.36
CA VAL A 9 12.64 -7.74 11.14
C VAL A 9 13.77 -6.81 10.65
N GLU A 10 13.93 -6.70 9.32
CA GLU A 10 14.85 -5.78 8.67
C GLU A 10 14.23 -4.39 8.56
N ARG A 11 14.44 -3.55 9.56
CA ARG A 11 13.90 -2.19 9.58
C ARG A 11 14.65 -1.30 8.58
N GLY A 12 13.90 -0.45 7.90
CA GLY A 12 14.41 0.64 7.09
C GLY A 12 14.16 1.98 7.75
N VAL A 13 14.34 3.05 6.98
CA VAL A 13 14.11 4.43 7.42
C VAL A 13 13.09 5.06 6.49
N LEU A 14 12.09 5.74 7.05
CA LEU A 14 11.14 6.56 6.30
C LEU A 14 11.59 8.02 6.29
N PRO A 15 11.29 8.79 5.25
CA PRO A 15 11.62 10.20 5.21
C PRO A 15 10.66 10.97 6.13
N MET A 16 11.13 12.02 6.75
CA MET A 16 10.28 12.90 7.57
C MET A 16 9.22 13.65 6.76
N ARG A 17 9.40 13.76 5.45
CA ARG A 17 8.50 14.41 4.50
C ARG A 17 8.58 13.72 3.15
N TRP A 18 7.43 13.59 2.49
CA TRP A 18 7.31 13.03 1.15
C TRP A 18 7.21 14.09 0.06
N THR A 19 7.19 15.32 0.46
CA THR A 19 7.12 16.47 -0.41
C THR A 19 8.52 16.88 -0.80
N ALA A 20 8.99 16.44 -1.98
CA ALA A 20 10.12 17.12 -2.65
C ALA A 20 9.55 18.32 -3.43
N GLU A 21 8.92 19.25 -2.72
CA GLU A 21 8.04 20.14 -3.41
C GLU A 21 8.66 21.47 -3.72
N SER A 22 9.04 21.54 -4.96
CA SER A 22 8.83 22.78 -5.70
C SER A 22 7.37 22.79 -6.17
N PRO A 23 6.59 23.86 -5.98
CA PRO A 23 5.34 24.07 -6.71
C PRO A 23 5.56 24.20 -8.23
N ASP A 24 6.80 24.21 -8.67
CA ASP A 24 7.19 24.22 -10.07
C ASP A 24 7.15 22.80 -10.65
N CYS A 25 6.00 22.47 -11.24
CA CYS A 25 5.80 21.21 -11.93
C CYS A 25 6.67 21.02 -13.19
N GLY A 26 7.35 22.05 -13.66
CA GLY A 26 8.24 21.95 -14.81
C GLY A 26 9.52 21.15 -14.53
N THR A 27 9.92 21.02 -13.28
CA THR A 27 11.13 20.31 -12.86
C THR A 27 10.87 19.13 -11.92
N ALA A 28 9.64 18.97 -11.43
CA ALA A 28 9.29 17.89 -10.52
C ALA A 28 9.32 16.51 -11.22
N PRO A 29 9.94 15.47 -10.62
CA PRO A 29 9.86 14.13 -11.16
C PRO A 29 8.43 13.59 -11.07
N ALA A 30 8.05 12.72 -12.02
CA ALA A 30 6.74 12.09 -12.03
C ALA A 30 6.51 11.19 -10.79
N PHE A 31 7.57 10.58 -10.27
CA PHE A 31 7.58 9.80 -9.03
C PHE A 31 8.77 10.18 -8.17
N LEU A 32 8.53 10.39 -6.89
CA LEU A 32 9.56 10.37 -5.86
C LEU A 32 9.87 8.92 -5.52
N VAL A 33 11.15 8.58 -5.40
CA VAL A 33 11.61 7.24 -5.04
C VAL A 33 12.36 7.31 -3.73
N HIS A 34 11.93 6.53 -2.76
CA HIS A 34 12.58 6.36 -1.48
C HIS A 34 13.03 4.91 -1.29
N GLU A 35 14.32 4.70 -1.01
CA GLU A 35 14.88 3.41 -0.62
C GLU A 35 14.67 3.24 0.89
N TYR A 36 13.60 2.51 1.29
CA TYR A 36 13.35 2.18 2.70
C TYR A 36 14.47 1.30 3.25
N ASN A 37 14.85 0.29 2.49
CA ASN A 37 16.06 -0.52 2.65
C ASN A 37 16.48 -1.06 1.26
N PRO A 38 17.65 -1.73 1.11
CA PRO A 38 18.15 -2.17 -0.21
C PRO A 38 17.23 -3.10 -1.01
N THR A 39 16.18 -3.63 -0.39
CA THR A 39 15.21 -4.56 -1.02
C THR A 39 13.75 -4.07 -0.95
N PHE A 40 13.54 -2.83 -0.50
CA PHE A 40 12.21 -2.24 -0.40
C PHE A 40 12.24 -0.76 -0.79
N TYR A 41 11.52 -0.42 -1.85
CA TYR A 41 11.37 0.96 -2.33
C TYR A 41 9.92 1.41 -2.21
N ILE A 42 9.76 2.66 -1.83
CA ILE A 42 8.46 3.35 -1.76
C ILE A 42 8.48 4.44 -2.82
N LEU A 43 7.51 4.39 -3.74
CA LEU A 43 7.36 5.38 -4.79
C LEU A 43 6.14 6.22 -4.48
N ARG A 44 6.23 7.53 -4.64
CA ARG A 44 5.09 8.42 -4.53
C ARG A 44 4.88 9.15 -5.84
N GLN A 45 3.70 9.05 -6.42
CA GLN A 45 3.35 9.82 -7.61
C GLN A 45 3.28 11.31 -7.28
N SER A 46 3.81 12.14 -8.16
CA SER A 46 3.84 13.60 -7.97
C SER A 46 2.44 14.21 -8.11
N GLY A 47 2.12 15.18 -7.24
CA GLY A 47 0.93 16.02 -7.38
C GLY A 47 0.89 16.83 -8.67
N CYS A 48 2.03 17.00 -9.33
CA CYS A 48 2.13 17.60 -10.65
C CYS A 48 1.58 16.72 -11.79
N THR A 49 1.47 15.41 -11.57
CA THR A 49 0.92 14.47 -12.54
C THR A 49 -0.50 14.03 -12.20
N ASN A 50 -0.80 13.91 -10.91
CA ASN A 50 -2.15 13.58 -10.45
C ASN A 50 -2.34 14.02 -8.98
N PHE A 51 -3.50 14.60 -8.66
CA PHE A 51 -3.80 15.08 -7.30
C PHE A 51 -3.97 13.96 -6.27
N GLU A 52 -4.28 12.72 -6.69
CA GLU A 52 -4.40 11.56 -5.79
C GLU A 52 -3.05 11.18 -5.17
N LYS A 53 -1.94 11.37 -5.90
CA LYS A 53 -0.57 11.15 -5.39
C LYS A 53 -0.38 9.81 -4.66
N PRO A 54 -0.81 8.67 -5.26
CA PRO A 54 -0.74 7.41 -4.56
C PRO A 54 0.70 6.99 -4.27
N PHE A 55 0.86 6.24 -3.18
CA PHE A 55 2.08 5.50 -2.86
C PHE A 55 2.02 4.12 -3.48
N LEU A 56 3.13 3.71 -4.09
CA LEU A 56 3.35 2.39 -4.65
C LEU A 56 4.53 1.75 -3.92
N TYR A 57 4.52 0.42 -3.81
CA TYR A 57 5.51 -0.30 -3.03
C TYR A 57 6.19 -1.37 -3.86
N LEU A 58 7.52 -1.29 -4.01
CA LEU A 58 8.33 -2.28 -4.72
C LEU A 58 9.14 -3.11 -3.74
N LEU A 59 8.80 -4.39 -3.64
CA LEU A 59 9.42 -5.37 -2.75
C LEU A 59 10.26 -6.34 -3.57
N LEU A 60 11.54 -6.50 -3.23
CA LEU A 60 12.47 -7.35 -3.95
C LEU A 60 12.78 -8.60 -3.14
N GLY A 61 12.53 -9.77 -3.73
CA GLY A 61 13.02 -11.06 -3.25
C GLY A 61 14.29 -11.49 -3.97
N THR A 62 14.62 -12.77 -3.88
CA THR A 62 15.74 -13.36 -4.65
C THR A 62 15.31 -14.02 -5.96
N LYS A 63 14.01 -14.28 -6.15
CA LYS A 63 13.44 -14.91 -7.35
C LYS A 63 12.58 -13.96 -8.15
N GLU A 64 11.79 -13.12 -7.49
CA GLU A 64 10.80 -12.24 -8.09
C GLU A 64 10.73 -10.91 -7.33
N ALA A 65 10.36 -9.84 -8.00
CA ALA A 65 9.98 -8.57 -7.41
C ALA A 65 8.46 -8.43 -7.42
N LEU A 66 7.89 -7.79 -6.40
CA LEU A 66 6.48 -7.41 -6.35
C LEU A 66 6.34 -5.90 -6.38
N LEU A 67 5.53 -5.39 -7.29
CA LEU A 67 5.03 -4.02 -7.26
C LEU A 67 3.57 -4.04 -6.79
N VAL A 68 3.28 -3.29 -5.74
CA VAL A 68 1.90 -3.05 -5.26
C VAL A 68 1.46 -1.71 -5.80
N ASP A 69 0.38 -1.73 -6.59
CA ASP A 69 -0.22 -0.63 -7.33
C ASP A 69 0.63 -0.08 -8.49
N THR A 70 -0.02 0.57 -9.44
CA THR A 70 0.60 1.10 -10.65
C THR A 70 0.42 2.60 -10.83
N GLY A 71 -0.24 3.24 -9.86
CA GLY A 71 -0.44 4.68 -9.81
C GLY A 71 -1.69 5.16 -10.55
N ALA A 72 -1.91 6.47 -10.46
CA ALA A 72 -2.96 7.20 -11.14
C ALA A 72 -2.53 7.61 -12.55
N ALA A 73 -3.51 7.95 -13.38
CA ALA A 73 -3.26 8.49 -14.72
C ALA A 73 -2.35 9.76 -14.69
N GLY A 74 -1.63 10.00 -15.76
CA GLY A 74 -0.78 11.19 -15.93
C GLY A 74 0.72 10.93 -15.77
N ALA A 75 1.14 9.72 -15.38
CA ALA A 75 2.56 9.35 -15.30
C ALA A 75 2.77 7.88 -15.70
N ARG A 76 3.99 7.58 -16.16
CA ARG A 76 4.43 6.20 -16.45
C ARG A 76 5.37 5.74 -15.35
N VAL A 77 5.01 4.63 -14.70
CA VAL A 77 5.82 4.06 -13.61
C VAL A 77 6.86 3.05 -14.11
N SER A 78 6.65 2.45 -15.29
CA SER A 78 7.53 1.39 -15.83
C SER A 78 9.00 1.83 -15.94
N PRO A 79 9.38 3.05 -16.39
CA PRO A 79 10.79 3.42 -16.46
C PRO A 79 11.48 3.50 -15.09
N VAL A 80 10.71 3.89 -14.07
CA VAL A 80 11.21 3.98 -12.69
C VAL A 80 11.46 2.58 -12.13
N VAL A 81 10.48 1.69 -12.29
CA VAL A 81 10.58 0.30 -11.81
C VAL A 81 11.70 -0.45 -12.54
N GLU A 82 11.80 -0.31 -13.87
CA GLU A 82 12.87 -0.92 -14.67
C GLU A 82 14.25 -0.50 -14.19
N GLU A 83 14.45 0.78 -13.93
CA GLU A 83 15.72 1.30 -13.42
C GLU A 83 16.05 0.75 -12.02
N LEU A 84 15.06 0.65 -11.12
CA LEU A 84 15.26 0.07 -9.78
C LEU A 84 15.63 -1.41 -9.85
N LEU A 85 14.96 -2.20 -10.69
CA LEU A 85 15.27 -3.61 -10.90
C LEU A 85 16.68 -3.79 -11.50
N ARG A 86 17.04 -2.94 -12.47
CA ARG A 86 18.39 -2.93 -13.07
C ARG A 86 19.48 -2.59 -12.05
N ARG A 87 19.26 -1.58 -11.20
CA ARG A 87 20.20 -1.21 -10.12
C ARG A 87 20.35 -2.34 -9.11
N HIS A 88 19.25 -3.00 -8.74
CA HIS A 88 19.29 -4.15 -7.85
C HIS A 88 20.11 -5.29 -8.45
N SER A 89 19.83 -5.67 -9.70
CA SER A 89 20.58 -6.68 -10.45
C SER A 89 22.10 -6.39 -10.46
N GLN A 90 22.49 -5.13 -10.71
CA GLN A 90 23.90 -4.72 -10.69
C GLN A 90 24.52 -4.81 -9.29
N ARG A 91 23.80 -4.38 -8.24
CA ARG A 91 24.28 -4.47 -6.85
C ARG A 91 24.48 -5.92 -6.41
N GLN A 92 23.55 -6.80 -6.77
CA GLN A 92 23.57 -8.22 -6.39
C GLN A 92 24.39 -9.11 -7.33
N ARG A 93 24.76 -8.59 -8.51
CA ARG A 93 25.41 -9.36 -9.59
C ARG A 93 24.58 -10.59 -10.02
N THR A 94 23.25 -10.41 -10.11
CA THR A 94 22.28 -11.42 -10.50
C THR A 94 21.52 -10.96 -11.76
N PRO A 95 20.82 -11.86 -12.47
CA PRO A 95 19.88 -11.44 -13.50
C PRO A 95 18.83 -10.47 -12.96
N VAL A 96 18.24 -9.67 -13.85
CA VAL A 96 17.11 -8.80 -13.52
C VAL A 96 15.93 -9.68 -13.09
N LEU A 97 15.30 -9.35 -11.96
CA LEU A 97 14.15 -10.08 -11.43
C LEU A 97 12.95 -9.92 -12.37
N SER A 98 12.14 -10.97 -12.50
CA SER A 98 10.78 -10.85 -13.02
C SER A 98 9.95 -9.98 -12.09
N LEU A 99 8.93 -9.30 -12.65
CA LEU A 99 8.06 -8.40 -11.92
C LEU A 99 6.64 -8.98 -11.83
N LEU A 100 6.19 -9.22 -10.62
CA LEU A 100 4.77 -9.42 -10.33
C LEU A 100 4.15 -8.07 -9.97
N VAL A 101 3.01 -7.74 -10.55
CA VAL A 101 2.22 -6.56 -10.22
C VAL A 101 0.89 -7.00 -9.64
N VAL A 102 0.56 -6.54 -8.45
CA VAL A 102 -0.74 -6.73 -7.82
C VAL A 102 -1.26 -5.38 -7.32
N HIS A 103 -2.55 -5.29 -7.05
CA HIS A 103 -3.18 -4.06 -6.60
C HIS A 103 -3.70 -4.20 -5.19
N SER A 104 -3.56 -3.14 -4.42
CA SER A 104 -4.22 -3.02 -3.13
C SER A 104 -5.74 -3.09 -3.29
N HIS A 105 -6.27 -2.53 -4.41
CA HIS A 105 -7.67 -2.61 -4.83
C HIS A 105 -7.86 -2.09 -6.28
N GLY A 106 -9.11 -2.09 -6.79
CA GLY A 106 -9.42 -1.87 -8.21
C GLY A 106 -9.70 -0.43 -8.63
N HIS A 107 -9.45 0.60 -7.81
CA HIS A 107 -9.68 1.98 -8.24
C HIS A 107 -8.63 2.46 -9.26
N GLY A 108 -9.02 3.46 -10.07
CA GLY A 108 -8.23 3.92 -11.20
C GLY A 108 -6.89 4.58 -10.85
N ASP A 109 -6.74 5.10 -9.66
CA ASP A 109 -5.49 5.67 -9.15
C ASP A 109 -4.50 4.61 -8.63
N HIS A 110 -4.91 3.34 -8.63
CA HIS A 110 -4.05 2.19 -8.30
C HIS A 110 -3.74 1.31 -9.52
N THR A 111 -4.52 1.45 -10.62
CA THR A 111 -4.48 0.54 -11.77
C THR A 111 -4.13 1.22 -13.10
N ALA A 112 -4.00 2.55 -13.14
CA ALA A 112 -3.85 3.28 -14.40
C ALA A 112 -2.54 2.96 -15.16
N GLY A 113 -1.50 2.48 -14.49
CA GLY A 113 -0.22 2.09 -15.09
C GLY A 113 -0.16 0.67 -15.63
N ASP A 114 -1.23 -0.15 -15.54
CA ASP A 114 -1.23 -1.57 -15.90
C ASP A 114 -0.83 -1.82 -17.35
N ALA A 115 -1.39 -1.03 -18.26
CA ALA A 115 -1.09 -1.15 -19.69
C ALA A 115 0.38 -0.87 -20.01
N ASP A 116 1.00 0.09 -19.28
CA ASP A 116 2.40 0.44 -19.41
C ASP A 116 3.30 -0.69 -18.88
N LEU A 117 3.02 -1.20 -17.68
CA LEU A 117 3.78 -2.29 -17.06
C LEU A 117 3.63 -3.62 -17.79
N SER A 118 2.45 -3.88 -18.39
CA SER A 118 2.22 -5.10 -19.18
C SER A 118 3.10 -5.20 -20.43
N GLN A 119 3.69 -4.09 -20.89
CA GLN A 119 4.64 -4.08 -22.01
C GLN A 119 6.09 -4.35 -21.54
N MET A 120 6.35 -4.33 -20.26
CA MET A 120 7.68 -4.53 -19.70
C MET A 120 8.07 -6.01 -19.75
N PRO A 121 9.24 -6.38 -20.31
CA PRO A 121 9.66 -7.78 -20.37
C PRO A 121 9.75 -8.41 -18.98
N GLY A 122 9.14 -9.59 -18.82
CA GLY A 122 9.13 -10.31 -17.54
C GLY A 122 8.16 -9.78 -16.49
N ALA A 123 7.31 -8.80 -16.84
CA ALA A 123 6.23 -8.35 -15.98
C ALA A 123 4.96 -9.18 -16.15
N ARG A 124 4.28 -9.41 -15.05
CA ARG A 124 2.96 -10.07 -15.00
C ARG A 124 2.03 -9.25 -14.11
N VAL A 125 1.00 -8.67 -14.72
CA VAL A 125 -0.02 -7.89 -14.01
C VAL A 125 -1.21 -8.79 -13.67
N VAL A 126 -1.58 -8.85 -12.40
CA VAL A 126 -2.78 -9.56 -11.92
C VAL A 126 -3.93 -8.56 -11.91
N ALA A 127 -5.04 -8.91 -12.54
CA ALA A 127 -6.20 -8.02 -12.58
C ALA A 127 -6.72 -7.69 -11.17
N ALA A 128 -7.10 -6.43 -10.95
CA ALA A 128 -7.57 -5.91 -9.67
C ALA A 128 -9.04 -6.29 -9.41
N SER A 129 -9.31 -7.59 -9.31
CA SER A 129 -10.63 -8.12 -8.94
C SER A 129 -10.49 -9.22 -7.90
N ALA A 130 -11.49 -9.36 -7.03
CA ALA A 130 -11.50 -10.40 -5.99
C ALA A 130 -11.35 -11.81 -6.58
N GLU A 131 -11.99 -12.07 -7.74
CA GLU A 131 -11.88 -13.35 -8.45
C GLU A 131 -10.44 -13.60 -8.94
N ALA A 132 -9.83 -12.61 -9.61
CA ALA A 132 -8.48 -12.74 -10.15
C ALA A 132 -7.44 -12.92 -9.03
N LEU A 133 -7.54 -12.15 -7.95
CA LEU A 133 -6.67 -12.28 -6.77
C LEU A 133 -6.86 -13.62 -6.08
N ALA A 134 -8.12 -14.06 -5.87
CA ALA A 134 -8.43 -15.36 -5.27
C ALA A 134 -7.86 -16.52 -6.10
N LYS A 135 -8.00 -16.45 -7.43
CA LYS A 135 -7.43 -17.44 -8.34
C LYS A 135 -5.90 -17.44 -8.30
N PHE A 136 -5.29 -16.26 -8.35
CA PHE A 136 -3.84 -16.11 -8.39
C PHE A 136 -3.17 -16.61 -7.11
N PHE A 137 -3.69 -16.20 -5.94
CA PHE A 137 -3.17 -16.57 -4.64
C PHE A 137 -3.76 -17.88 -4.06
N ALA A 138 -4.56 -18.61 -4.86
CA ALA A 138 -5.24 -19.85 -4.45
C ALA A 138 -6.13 -19.68 -3.17
N ILE A 139 -6.77 -18.53 -3.02
CA ILE A 139 -7.71 -18.23 -1.94
C ILE A 139 -9.05 -18.89 -2.27
N LYS A 140 -9.39 -19.96 -1.56
CA LYS A 140 -10.64 -20.70 -1.79
C LYS A 140 -11.84 -20.13 -1.03
N ASN A 141 -11.57 -19.38 0.04
CA ASN A 141 -12.60 -18.79 0.90
C ASN A 141 -12.36 -17.27 1.04
N TRP A 142 -12.70 -16.53 0.00
CA TRP A 142 -12.65 -15.07 0.01
C TRP A 142 -13.80 -14.52 0.88
N PRO A 143 -13.57 -13.53 1.75
CA PRO A 143 -12.31 -12.87 2.09
C PRO A 143 -11.61 -13.45 3.33
N ARG A 144 -12.00 -14.63 3.82
CA ARG A 144 -11.59 -15.15 5.14
C ARG A 144 -10.24 -15.85 5.15
N GLN A 145 -9.82 -16.40 4.01
CA GLN A 145 -8.55 -17.12 3.91
C GLN A 145 -7.41 -16.17 3.60
N ILE A 146 -6.36 -16.23 4.42
CA ILE A 146 -5.09 -15.54 4.18
C ILE A 146 -4.21 -16.46 3.33
N ALA A 147 -3.61 -15.92 2.28
CA ALA A 147 -2.67 -16.62 1.43
C ALA A 147 -1.23 -16.17 1.73
N GLN A 148 -0.27 -16.92 1.19
CA GLN A 148 1.15 -16.57 1.26
C GLN A 148 1.74 -16.56 -0.15
N HIS A 149 2.66 -15.63 -0.39
CA HIS A 149 3.44 -15.56 -1.63
C HIS A 149 4.91 -15.39 -1.28
N ASP A 150 5.78 -16.23 -1.87
CA ASP A 150 7.22 -16.20 -1.61
C ASP A 150 7.97 -15.64 -2.83
N LEU A 151 8.54 -14.45 -2.67
CA LEU A 151 9.37 -13.78 -3.68
C LEU A 151 10.80 -14.35 -3.76
N GLY A 152 11.09 -15.41 -3.00
CA GLY A 152 12.45 -15.93 -2.74
C GLY A 152 13.09 -15.20 -1.56
N ASP A 153 13.28 -15.94 -0.47
CA ASP A 153 13.74 -15.44 0.84
C ASP A 153 12.93 -14.27 1.42
N ARG A 154 11.72 -14.01 0.87
CA ARG A 154 10.80 -12.97 1.32
C ARG A 154 9.36 -13.44 1.18
N VAL A 155 8.76 -13.82 2.29
CA VAL A 155 7.37 -14.30 2.34
C VAL A 155 6.44 -13.14 2.67
N LEU A 156 5.40 -13.01 1.86
CA LEU A 156 4.31 -12.05 2.03
C LEU A 156 3.04 -12.78 2.46
N ASP A 157 2.33 -12.25 3.45
CA ASP A 157 0.96 -12.69 3.75
C ASP A 157 -0.02 -11.77 3.03
N ILE A 158 -0.94 -12.35 2.26
CA ILE A 158 -1.98 -11.66 1.51
C ILE A 158 -3.29 -11.80 2.28
N VAL A 159 -3.78 -10.69 2.81
CA VAL A 159 -4.96 -10.63 3.66
C VAL A 159 -6.08 -9.91 2.91
N PRO A 160 -7.15 -10.58 2.46
CA PRO A 160 -8.30 -9.91 1.87
C PRO A 160 -9.00 -9.00 2.90
N ILE A 161 -9.26 -7.75 2.51
CA ILE A 161 -9.84 -6.71 3.36
C ILE A 161 -10.91 -5.88 2.62
N PRO A 162 -11.97 -6.49 2.07
CA PRO A 162 -13.04 -5.74 1.41
C PRO A 162 -13.69 -4.73 2.35
N GLY A 163 -14.39 -3.74 1.77
CA GLY A 163 -15.13 -2.73 2.51
C GLY A 163 -14.88 -1.30 2.00
N HIS A 164 -13.63 -0.95 1.68
CA HIS A 164 -13.34 0.21 0.83
C HIS A 164 -13.69 -0.12 -0.63
N GLU A 165 -13.21 -1.26 -1.12
CA GLU A 165 -13.53 -1.85 -2.40
C GLU A 165 -13.53 -3.38 -2.27
N ALA A 166 -14.27 -4.11 -3.12
CA ALA A 166 -14.50 -5.56 -2.97
C ALA A 166 -13.23 -6.42 -3.16
N ALA A 167 -12.28 -5.95 -3.96
CA ALA A 167 -11.00 -6.61 -4.20
C ALA A 167 -9.88 -6.15 -3.26
N SER A 168 -10.18 -5.33 -2.25
CA SER A 168 -9.14 -4.78 -1.36
C SER A 168 -8.37 -5.90 -0.64
N ILE A 169 -7.04 -5.79 -0.66
CA ILE A 169 -6.11 -6.65 0.08
C ILE A 169 -5.12 -5.82 0.90
N ALA A 170 -4.73 -6.36 2.04
CA ALA A 170 -3.51 -5.93 2.72
C ALA A 170 -2.39 -6.94 2.45
N ILE A 171 -1.17 -6.45 2.42
CA ILE A 171 0.04 -7.27 2.23
C ILE A 171 0.94 -7.06 3.43
N TYR A 172 1.20 -8.12 4.18
CA TYR A 172 2.17 -8.09 5.27
C TYR A 172 3.50 -8.68 4.82
N ASP A 173 4.52 -7.86 4.82
CA ASP A 173 5.89 -8.28 4.55
C ASP A 173 6.56 -8.78 5.84
N ARG A 174 6.74 -10.08 5.94
CA ARG A 174 7.37 -10.71 7.12
C ARG A 174 8.82 -10.27 7.33
N ARG A 175 9.52 -9.88 6.25
CA ARG A 175 10.94 -9.46 6.33
C ARG A 175 11.07 -8.12 7.04
N THR A 176 10.18 -7.17 6.77
CA THR A 176 10.27 -5.81 7.33
C THR A 176 9.27 -5.54 8.45
N GLY A 177 8.28 -6.42 8.67
CA GLY A 177 7.18 -6.17 9.59
C GLY A 177 6.25 -5.05 9.11
N THR A 178 6.24 -4.76 7.82
CA THR A 178 5.40 -3.70 7.24
C THR A 178 4.08 -4.28 6.74
N LEU A 179 2.97 -3.63 7.11
CA LEU A 179 1.63 -3.93 6.64
C LEU A 179 1.19 -2.85 5.65
N LEU A 180 1.06 -3.22 4.36
CA LEU A 180 0.55 -2.36 3.30
C LEU A 180 -0.97 -2.51 3.25
N THR A 181 -1.72 -1.42 3.37
CA THR A 181 -3.19 -1.45 3.58
C THR A 181 -3.99 -0.76 2.49
N GLY A 182 -3.35 -0.28 1.43
CA GLY A 182 -4.04 0.49 0.38
C GLY A 182 -4.87 1.62 0.99
N ASP A 183 -6.14 1.69 0.60
CA ASP A 183 -7.07 2.74 1.05
C ASP A 183 -7.94 2.33 2.25
N THR A 184 -7.64 1.18 2.85
CA THR A 184 -8.38 0.76 4.04
C THR A 184 -7.90 1.47 5.30
N VAL A 185 -6.58 1.68 5.46
CA VAL A 185 -6.01 2.38 6.62
C VAL A 185 -4.82 3.24 6.19
N TYR A 186 -4.97 4.55 6.26
CA TYR A 186 -3.94 5.54 5.91
C TYR A 186 -4.21 6.88 6.63
N PRO A 187 -3.26 7.81 6.69
CA PRO A 187 -3.47 9.12 7.31
C PRO A 187 -4.32 10.02 6.41
N GLY A 188 -5.64 9.82 6.45
CA GLY A 188 -6.60 10.50 5.59
C GLY A 188 -8.04 10.07 5.82
N ARG A 189 -8.87 10.19 4.78
CA ARG A 189 -10.30 9.84 4.78
C ARG A 189 -10.48 8.38 4.37
N LEU A 190 -10.72 7.53 5.35
CA LEU A 190 -10.98 6.10 5.13
C LEU A 190 -12.39 5.93 4.56
N TYR A 191 -12.49 5.92 3.23
CA TYR A 191 -13.77 5.82 2.53
C TYR A 191 -14.35 4.42 2.66
N VAL A 192 -15.51 4.30 3.32
CA VAL A 192 -16.20 3.04 3.56
C VAL A 192 -17.39 2.90 2.62
N ARG A 193 -17.34 1.94 1.69
CA ARG A 193 -18.45 1.63 0.77
C ARG A 193 -19.37 0.55 1.32
N ASP A 194 -18.78 -0.54 1.85
CA ASP A 194 -19.51 -1.59 2.57
C ASP A 194 -19.11 -1.59 4.04
N ALA A 195 -20.05 -1.20 4.89
CA ALA A 195 -19.79 -1.07 6.33
C ALA A 195 -19.56 -2.42 7.01
N ALA A 196 -20.29 -3.47 6.62
CA ALA A 196 -20.18 -4.78 7.22
C ALA A 196 -18.82 -5.41 6.88
N ASP A 197 -18.45 -5.41 5.60
CA ASP A 197 -17.18 -5.90 5.13
C ASP A 197 -16.00 -5.11 5.73
N PHE A 198 -16.13 -3.78 5.85
CA PHE A 198 -15.08 -2.94 6.42
C PHE A 198 -14.83 -3.25 7.90
N VAL A 199 -15.90 -3.41 8.69
CA VAL A 199 -15.82 -3.78 10.12
C VAL A 199 -15.16 -5.14 10.29
N GLU A 200 -15.58 -6.15 9.50
CA GLU A 200 -14.96 -7.49 9.52
C GLU A 200 -13.49 -7.44 9.10
N SER A 201 -13.15 -6.65 8.10
CA SER A 201 -11.79 -6.50 7.58
C SER A 201 -10.85 -5.86 8.59
N VAL A 202 -11.28 -4.79 9.25
CA VAL A 202 -10.50 -4.16 10.33
C VAL A 202 -10.33 -5.14 11.50
N GLY A 203 -11.38 -5.88 11.87
CA GLY A 203 -11.30 -6.95 12.87
C GLY A 203 -10.26 -8.01 12.52
N ARG A 204 -10.24 -8.44 11.25
CA ARG A 204 -9.27 -9.42 10.71
C ARG A 204 -7.85 -8.89 10.77
N LEU A 205 -7.60 -7.61 10.42
CA LEU A 205 -6.29 -7.00 10.53
C LEU A 205 -5.79 -6.93 11.98
N VAL A 206 -6.66 -6.58 12.92
CA VAL A 206 -6.32 -6.55 14.35
C VAL A 206 -5.96 -7.93 14.87
N GLU A 207 -6.75 -8.95 14.52
CA GLU A 207 -6.46 -10.35 14.89
C GLU A 207 -5.18 -10.86 14.24
N PHE A 208 -5.02 -10.64 12.94
CA PHE A 208 -3.83 -11.04 12.17
C PHE A 208 -2.54 -10.44 12.76
N THR A 209 -2.58 -9.19 13.20
CA THR A 209 -1.42 -8.49 13.75
C THR A 209 -1.19 -8.73 15.24
N ALA A 210 -2.07 -9.47 15.94
CA ALA A 210 -1.97 -9.68 17.38
C ALA A 210 -0.69 -10.41 17.82
N THR A 211 -0.17 -11.30 16.96
CA THR A 211 1.00 -12.14 17.23
C THR A 211 2.18 -11.83 16.30
N ARG A 212 2.13 -10.72 15.56
CA ARG A 212 3.16 -10.33 14.59
C ARG A 212 3.80 -9.01 14.97
N GLU A 213 5.08 -8.87 14.70
CA GLU A 213 5.75 -7.59 14.83
C GLU A 213 5.30 -6.68 13.67
N VAL A 214 4.56 -5.60 13.99
CA VAL A 214 4.15 -4.58 13.03
C VAL A 214 5.02 -3.34 13.25
N VAL A 215 5.97 -3.12 12.36
CA VAL A 215 6.86 -1.95 12.39
C VAL A 215 6.10 -0.73 11.87
N HIS A 216 5.42 -0.87 10.73
CA HIS A 216 4.65 0.19 10.11
C HIS A 216 3.34 -0.37 9.51
N VAL A 217 2.30 0.45 9.54
CA VAL A 217 1.11 0.33 8.70
C VAL A 217 1.19 1.44 7.67
N LEU A 218 1.30 1.09 6.38
CA LEU A 218 1.46 2.03 5.28
C LEU A 218 0.28 1.91 4.32
N GLY A 219 -0.49 2.98 4.18
CA GLY A 219 -1.56 3.06 3.20
C GLY A 219 -1.11 3.70 1.89
N ALA A 220 -2.04 3.93 0.97
CA ALA A 220 -1.69 4.44 -0.35
C ALA A 220 -1.76 5.96 -0.47
N HIS A 221 -2.25 6.69 0.54
CA HIS A 221 -2.39 8.15 0.49
C HIS A 221 -1.97 8.84 1.78
N ILE A 222 -1.74 10.15 1.66
CA ILE A 222 -1.71 11.09 2.78
C ILE A 222 -2.66 12.23 2.42
N GLU A 223 -3.72 12.39 3.20
CA GLU A 223 -4.67 13.48 3.04
C GLU A 223 -4.73 14.40 4.27
N ASN A 224 -4.29 13.89 5.42
CA ASN A 224 -4.22 14.68 6.66
C ASN A 224 -2.99 15.59 6.67
N THR A 225 -3.13 16.69 7.40
CA THR A 225 -2.00 17.55 7.77
C THR A 225 -1.33 17.03 9.05
N ARG A 226 -0.19 17.61 9.43
CA ARG A 226 0.45 17.38 10.74
C ARG A 226 -0.37 17.92 11.92
N THR A 227 -1.28 18.86 11.65
CA THR A 227 -2.21 19.35 12.66
C THR A 227 -3.29 18.29 12.86
N PRO A 228 -3.46 17.77 14.08
CA PRO A 228 -4.48 16.78 14.38
C PRO A 228 -5.89 17.20 13.92
N TYR A 229 -6.66 16.25 13.41
CA TYR A 229 -8.06 16.43 12.93
C TYR A 229 -8.22 17.32 11.70
N LEU A 230 -7.14 17.76 11.07
CA LEU A 230 -7.18 18.64 9.91
C LEU A 230 -6.68 17.90 8.67
N ASP A 231 -7.51 17.87 7.64
CA ASP A 231 -7.18 17.29 6.34
C ASP A 231 -7.09 18.38 5.25
N TYR A 232 -6.39 18.06 4.16
CA TYR A 232 -6.36 18.91 2.98
C TYR A 232 -7.68 18.78 2.19
N PRO A 233 -8.16 19.86 1.56
CA PRO A 233 -9.27 19.77 0.62
C PRO A 233 -8.96 18.75 -0.49
N ARG A 234 -10.00 18.00 -0.91
CA ARG A 234 -9.86 17.07 -2.04
C ARG A 234 -9.38 17.83 -3.30
N GLY A 235 -8.46 17.22 -4.03
CA GLY A 235 -7.87 17.83 -5.22
C GLY A 235 -6.64 18.71 -4.94
N THR A 236 -6.21 18.85 -3.67
CA THR A 236 -5.00 19.59 -3.33
C THR A 236 -3.76 18.86 -3.86
N THR A 237 -3.05 19.49 -4.80
CA THR A 237 -1.84 18.94 -5.42
C THR A 237 -0.57 19.19 -4.60
N PHE A 238 -0.52 20.31 -3.87
CA PHE A 238 0.61 20.73 -3.03
C PHE A 238 0.23 20.66 -1.55
N GLN A 239 0.92 19.83 -0.77
CA GLN A 239 0.62 19.53 0.64
C GLN A 239 1.87 19.67 1.52
N PRO A 240 2.39 20.91 1.77
CA PRO A 240 3.67 21.11 2.47
C PRO A 240 3.68 20.68 3.93
N GLU A 241 2.51 20.64 4.57
CA GLU A 241 2.34 20.21 5.97
C GLU A 241 1.61 18.87 6.08
N GLU A 242 1.83 17.97 5.10
CA GLU A 242 1.22 16.64 5.13
C GLU A 242 1.68 15.82 6.34
N HIS A 243 0.79 14.97 6.81
CA HIS A 243 1.06 13.98 7.85
C HIS A 243 2.22 13.04 7.42
N VAL A 244 2.84 12.33 8.36
CA VAL A 244 3.74 11.22 8.03
C VAL A 244 2.94 10.08 7.40
N LEU A 245 3.59 9.26 6.55
CA LEU A 245 2.92 8.13 5.90
C LEU A 245 2.60 7.01 6.90
N GLU A 246 3.54 6.77 7.80
CA GLU A 246 3.46 5.64 8.72
C GLU A 246 2.41 5.83 9.82
N LEU A 247 1.56 4.86 9.90
CA LEU A 247 0.73 4.54 11.06
C LEU A 247 1.31 3.31 11.78
N GLY A 248 0.76 2.95 12.90
CA GLY A 248 1.16 1.77 13.66
C GLY A 248 -0.03 0.90 14.03
N ARG A 249 0.23 -0.24 14.65
CA ARG A 249 -0.82 -1.15 15.11
C ARG A 249 -1.84 -0.49 16.05
N ALA A 250 -1.43 0.53 16.82
CA ALA A 250 -2.34 1.28 17.68
C ALA A 250 -3.50 1.92 16.91
N HIS A 251 -3.26 2.39 15.69
CA HIS A 251 -4.30 2.97 14.82
C HIS A 251 -5.31 1.93 14.33
N LEU A 252 -4.89 0.66 14.11
CA LEU A 252 -5.82 -0.44 13.81
C LEU A 252 -6.75 -0.71 15.00
N LEU A 253 -6.21 -0.66 16.22
CA LEU A 253 -7.00 -0.85 17.46
C LEU A 253 -7.96 0.31 17.67
N GLU A 254 -7.51 1.55 17.46
CA GLU A 254 -8.35 2.76 17.55
C GLU A 254 -9.49 2.70 16.54
N LEU A 255 -9.19 2.32 15.27
CA LEU A 255 -10.20 2.17 14.23
C LEU A 255 -11.21 1.07 14.57
N GLN A 256 -10.76 -0.09 15.04
CA GLN A 256 -11.65 -1.18 15.47
C GLN A 256 -12.57 -0.74 16.60
N ASP A 257 -12.03 -0.03 17.59
CA ASP A 257 -12.81 0.45 18.73
C ASP A 257 -13.85 1.50 18.31
N ALA A 258 -13.45 2.39 17.39
CA ALA A 258 -14.34 3.37 16.80
C ALA A 258 -15.53 2.71 16.06
N LEU A 259 -15.24 1.70 15.22
CA LEU A 259 -16.28 0.97 14.47
C LEU A 259 -17.21 0.19 15.39
N ARG A 260 -16.71 -0.41 16.47
CA ARG A 260 -17.52 -1.07 17.50
C ARG A 260 -18.48 -0.08 18.19
N GLN A 261 -18.00 1.10 18.54
CA GLN A 261 -18.81 2.16 19.16
C GLN A 261 -19.89 2.70 18.23
N MET A 262 -19.71 2.60 16.92
CA MET A 262 -20.71 2.98 15.92
C MET A 262 -21.87 1.96 15.78
N GLY A 263 -21.76 0.78 16.41
CA GLY A 263 -22.87 -0.18 16.53
C GLY A 263 -23.30 -0.85 15.22
N GLY A 264 -22.37 -1.07 14.27
CA GLY A 264 -22.63 -1.76 12.99
C GLY A 264 -23.04 -0.84 11.84
N GLY A 265 -23.32 0.43 12.09
CA GLY A 265 -23.36 1.48 11.06
C GLY A 265 -22.04 2.25 11.04
N VAL A 266 -21.64 2.75 9.88
CA VAL A 266 -20.46 3.62 9.78
C VAL A 266 -20.93 5.06 9.65
N ILE A 267 -20.49 5.94 10.54
CA ILE A 267 -20.77 7.36 10.50
C ILE A 267 -19.48 8.16 10.31
N ARG A 268 -19.55 9.33 9.72
CA ARG A 268 -18.40 10.22 9.58
C ARG A 268 -17.90 10.63 10.96
N ARG A 269 -16.63 10.30 11.23
CA ARG A 269 -15.99 10.65 12.50
C ARG A 269 -14.49 10.87 12.29
N SER A 270 -14.01 12.03 12.68
CA SER A 270 -12.58 12.37 12.62
C SER A 270 -11.87 11.92 13.91
N PHE A 271 -10.68 11.38 13.71
CA PHE A 271 -9.70 11.02 14.74
C PHE A 271 -8.45 11.89 14.53
N ARG A 272 -7.47 11.71 15.38
CA ARG A 272 -6.25 12.50 15.32
C ARG A 272 -5.56 12.38 13.96
N ASP A 273 -5.43 11.15 13.46
CA ASP A 273 -4.56 10.81 12.32
C ASP A 273 -5.34 10.25 11.11
N PHE A 274 -6.66 10.06 11.24
CA PHE A 274 -7.55 9.62 10.13
C PHE A 274 -8.99 10.05 10.37
N THR A 275 -9.80 9.95 9.33
CA THR A 275 -11.26 10.16 9.41
C THR A 275 -11.99 8.96 8.82
N VAL A 276 -12.89 8.33 9.56
CA VAL A 276 -13.82 7.35 9.01
C VAL A 276 -14.85 8.09 8.17
N TRP A 277 -15.00 7.70 6.90
CA TRP A 277 -15.83 8.42 5.94
C TRP A 277 -16.76 7.47 5.18
N PRO A 278 -18.05 7.36 5.56
CA PRO A 278 -19.02 6.58 4.80
C PRO A 278 -19.20 7.16 3.39
N PHE A 279 -19.18 6.28 2.39
CA PHE A 279 -19.36 6.68 1.00
C PHE A 279 -20.85 6.93 0.72
N GLY A 280 -21.17 8.09 0.16
CA GLY A 280 -22.57 8.44 -0.22
C GLY A 280 -23.37 9.18 0.86
N GLN A 281 -22.74 9.65 1.90
CA GLN A 281 -23.37 10.56 2.90
C GLN A 281 -22.87 11.99 2.72
#